data_d94a19c35ea89f51ffbb72ce8db72662
#
_entry.id   d94a19c35ea89f51ffbb72ce8db72662
#
_cell.length_a   1.000
_cell.length_b   1.000
_cell.length_c   1.000
_cell.angle_alpha   90.00
_cell.angle_beta   90.00
_cell.angle_gamma   90.00
#
_symmetry.space_group_name_H-M   'P 1'
#
loop_
_entity.id
_entity.type
_entity.pdbx_description
1 polymer ?
#
loop_
_entity_poly.entity_id
_entity_poly.type
_entity_poly.pdbx_seq_one_letter_code
_entity_poly.pdbx_strand_id
1 'polypeptide(L)'
;MVVNDKLNLTMLCDFYELTMSQGYFANGYADRITYFDLFFRRCPDGGGFAIAAGLEQIVQYIQDLHFDPEDIAYLRGRGMFNEEFLQYLADFKFTGDIWAVPEGTPVFPREPIITVRAPAIQAQLIETYLLLCVNHQSLIATKANRVVRAAEGRTVLEFGSRRAQGSDAAILGARAAYIGGCHGTACTISDQLFGVHAGGTMAHAWVQMFDSEYEAFKAYVEMYPTNATLLVDTYNTLKSGVPNAIRVFNEVLKPKGITKCGIRLDSGDMAYLTQQARKLLDEAGWTECQISVSNSLDEYIIRDILRQGAKIDMFGVGERLITARSEPVFGGVYKLVAVEGADGTVTPKIKISENVAKITNPHYKRLYRFYGKDTGKAIADYMTVYDEVVDDSKDMEIFDPEATWKTKKVYNFVARELQVPIFRNGELVYKLPTLEEIRTYCMEQVDTLWDEVKRFDNPQTYYVDLSQKLYDIKFGLLKSNGK
;
A
#
# COMPACT_ATOMS: atom_id res chain seq x y z
N MET A 1 -5.76 1.11 14.91
CA MET A 1 -7.13 1.58 15.23
C MET A 1 -8.02 1.21 14.07
N VAL A 2 -8.98 0.34 14.31
CA VAL A 2 -10.06 0.10 13.37
C VAL A 2 -10.92 1.36 13.39
N VAL A 3 -11.26 1.90 12.22
CA VAL A 3 -11.99 3.18 12.12
C VAL A 3 -13.34 3.15 12.85
N ASN A 4 -13.82 1.97 13.18
CA ASN A 4 -15.03 1.78 13.95
C ASN A 4 -14.73 0.99 15.25
N ASP A 5 -14.17 1.66 16.25
CA ASP A 5 -13.85 1.11 17.58
C ASP A 5 -15.04 0.44 18.32
N LYS A 6 -16.22 0.49 17.73
CA LYS A 6 -17.45 -0.09 18.30
C LYS A 6 -17.82 -1.44 17.67
N LEU A 7 -17.14 -1.85 16.60
CA LEU A 7 -17.46 -3.07 15.88
C LEU A 7 -16.34 -4.10 16.07
N ASN A 8 -16.67 -5.20 16.74
CA ASN A 8 -15.80 -6.37 16.76
C ASN A 8 -15.74 -6.97 15.35
N LEU A 9 -14.55 -7.00 14.76
CA LEU A 9 -14.32 -7.47 13.39
C LEU A 9 -13.97 -8.95 13.30
N THR A 10 -14.05 -9.70 14.38
CA THR A 10 -13.78 -11.15 14.40
C THR A 10 -14.69 -11.92 13.44
N MET A 11 -15.94 -11.48 13.31
CA MET A 11 -16.92 -12.05 12.38
C MET A 11 -16.75 -11.54 10.92
N LEU A 12 -15.79 -10.68 10.64
CA LEU A 12 -15.43 -10.27 9.27
C LEU A 12 -14.54 -11.35 8.64
N CYS A 13 -15.09 -12.51 8.43
CA CYS A 13 -14.48 -13.67 7.82
C CYS A 13 -15.42 -14.26 6.77
N ASP A 14 -14.87 -14.90 5.75
CA ASP A 14 -15.67 -15.66 4.80
C ASP A 14 -16.30 -16.87 5.50
N PHE A 15 -17.56 -17.14 5.24
CA PHE A 15 -18.31 -18.17 5.98
C PHE A 15 -17.70 -19.58 5.88
N TYR A 16 -16.98 -19.87 4.78
CA TYR A 16 -16.28 -21.15 4.64
C TYR A 16 -15.16 -21.32 5.66
N GLU A 17 -14.58 -20.24 6.19
CA GLU A 17 -13.55 -20.30 7.23
C GLU A 17 -14.11 -20.92 8.51
N LEU A 18 -15.35 -20.56 8.89
CA LEU A 18 -16.06 -21.15 10.03
C LEU A 18 -16.46 -22.60 9.77
N THR A 19 -16.99 -22.93 8.59
CA THR A 19 -17.40 -24.31 8.27
C THR A 19 -16.20 -25.26 8.16
N MET A 20 -15.09 -24.81 7.59
CA MET A 20 -13.82 -25.56 7.58
C MET A 20 -13.27 -25.73 8.99
N SER A 21 -13.33 -24.69 9.82
CA SER A 21 -12.86 -24.71 11.20
C SER A 21 -13.61 -25.74 12.05
N GLN A 22 -14.94 -25.83 11.92
CA GLN A 22 -15.70 -26.92 12.53
C GLN A 22 -15.28 -28.28 11.99
N GLY A 23 -15.02 -28.40 10.69
CA GLY A 23 -14.50 -29.63 10.10
C GLY A 23 -13.15 -30.04 10.70
N TYR A 24 -12.23 -29.10 10.87
CA TYR A 24 -10.94 -29.35 11.53
C TYR A 24 -11.14 -29.75 12.99
N PHE A 25 -12.02 -29.07 13.73
CA PHE A 25 -12.34 -29.38 15.12
C PHE A 25 -12.88 -30.79 15.26
N ALA A 26 -13.90 -31.15 14.49
CA ALA A 26 -14.56 -32.45 14.56
C ALA A 26 -13.65 -33.65 14.17
N ASN A 27 -12.60 -33.41 13.39
CA ASN A 27 -11.66 -34.43 12.95
C ASN A 27 -10.31 -34.40 13.71
N GLY A 28 -10.19 -33.64 14.81
CA GLY A 28 -9.00 -33.59 15.64
C GLY A 28 -7.80 -32.86 15.00
N TYR A 29 -8.06 -31.95 14.08
CA TYR A 29 -7.04 -31.12 13.43
C TYR A 29 -6.98 -29.68 13.97
N ALA A 30 -7.77 -29.34 14.97
CA ALA A 30 -7.86 -27.97 15.52
C ALA A 30 -6.49 -27.40 15.88
N ASP A 31 -5.67 -28.20 16.59
CA ASP A 31 -4.37 -27.80 17.13
C ASP A 31 -3.19 -28.13 16.19
N ARG A 32 -3.47 -28.67 15.01
CA ARG A 32 -2.43 -28.99 14.04
C ARG A 32 -1.78 -27.72 13.55
N ILE A 33 -0.48 -27.59 13.74
CA ILE A 33 0.27 -26.41 13.29
C ILE A 33 0.35 -26.40 11.77
N THR A 34 -0.01 -25.25 11.21
CA THR A 34 -0.06 -24.98 9.78
C THR A 34 0.76 -23.75 9.45
N TYR A 35 1.24 -23.68 8.22
CA TYR A 35 1.94 -22.51 7.68
C TYR A 35 1.19 -21.99 6.47
N PHE A 36 0.85 -20.71 6.51
CA PHE A 36 0.20 -19.99 5.42
C PHE A 36 1.05 -18.82 4.99
N ASP A 37 1.12 -18.58 3.68
CA ASP A 37 1.70 -17.38 3.12
C ASP A 37 0.63 -16.49 2.49
N LEU A 38 0.71 -15.20 2.78
CA LEU A 38 0.04 -14.14 2.06
C LEU A 38 1.01 -13.57 1.03
N PHE A 39 0.64 -13.59 -0.26
CA PHE A 39 1.43 -13.07 -1.37
C PHE A 39 0.53 -12.60 -2.52
N PHE A 40 1.09 -11.91 -3.50
CA PHE A 40 0.36 -11.52 -4.71
C PHE A 40 1.02 -12.10 -5.97
N ARG A 41 0.30 -12.05 -7.12
CA ARG A 41 0.73 -12.77 -8.32
C ARG A 41 1.31 -11.91 -9.42
N ARG A 42 0.91 -10.64 -9.49
CA ARG A 42 1.39 -9.67 -10.49
C ARG A 42 1.31 -8.26 -9.93
N CYS A 43 2.22 -7.40 -10.34
CA CYS A 43 2.19 -5.99 -9.94
C CYS A 43 1.02 -5.28 -10.62
N PRO A 44 0.28 -4.42 -9.90
CA PRO A 44 -0.74 -3.58 -10.50
C PRO A 44 -0.16 -2.66 -11.59
N ASP A 45 -0.98 -2.33 -12.57
CA ASP A 45 -0.63 -1.45 -13.71
C ASP A 45 0.59 -1.93 -14.51
N GLY A 46 0.90 -3.23 -14.50
CA GLY A 46 2.09 -3.77 -15.13
C GLY A 46 3.38 -3.18 -14.55
N GLY A 47 3.35 -2.71 -13.32
CA GLY A 47 4.52 -2.14 -12.63
C GLY A 47 5.60 -3.16 -12.32
N GLY A 48 6.79 -2.69 -12.00
CA GLY A 48 7.94 -3.55 -11.68
C GLY A 48 7.93 -4.06 -10.24
N PHE A 49 7.18 -3.43 -9.33
CA PHE A 49 7.08 -3.77 -7.91
C PHE A 49 5.78 -3.22 -7.30
N ALA A 50 5.44 -3.67 -6.10
CA ALA A 50 4.39 -3.10 -5.28
C ALA A 50 4.95 -2.65 -3.93
N ILE A 51 4.20 -1.84 -3.17
CA ILE A 51 4.56 -1.41 -1.81
C ILE A 51 3.72 -2.19 -0.81
N ALA A 52 4.35 -2.87 0.12
CA ALA A 52 3.64 -3.55 1.21
C ALA A 52 3.07 -2.53 2.21
N ALA A 53 1.78 -2.66 2.52
CA ALA A 53 1.10 -1.83 3.52
C ALA A 53 -0.10 -2.55 4.14
N GLY A 54 -0.57 -2.11 5.31
CA GLY A 54 -1.72 -2.65 6.05
C GLY A 54 -1.35 -3.47 7.28
N LEU A 55 -0.07 -3.57 7.64
CA LEU A 55 0.38 -4.38 8.78
C LEU A 55 -0.10 -3.83 10.13
N GLU A 56 -0.14 -2.51 10.31
CA GLU A 56 -0.61 -1.91 11.56
C GLU A 56 -2.04 -2.33 11.90
N GLN A 57 -2.96 -2.33 10.93
CA GLN A 57 -4.35 -2.74 11.13
C GLN A 57 -4.45 -4.25 11.40
N ILE A 58 -3.59 -5.06 10.80
CA ILE A 58 -3.50 -6.49 11.07
C ILE A 58 -3.05 -6.73 12.52
N VAL A 59 -2.04 -6.00 13.00
CA VAL A 59 -1.56 -6.11 14.39
C VAL A 59 -2.70 -5.80 15.37
N GLN A 60 -3.44 -4.72 15.15
CA GLN A 60 -4.57 -4.35 15.99
C GLN A 60 -5.66 -5.43 15.98
N TYR A 61 -6.04 -5.90 14.79
CA TYR A 61 -7.04 -6.96 14.64
C TYR A 61 -6.67 -8.23 15.41
N ILE A 62 -5.42 -8.69 15.29
CA ILE A 62 -4.96 -9.91 15.99
C ILE A 62 -4.97 -9.72 17.51
N GLN A 63 -4.64 -8.53 18.03
CA GLN A 63 -4.69 -8.22 19.45
C GLN A 63 -6.12 -8.18 20.01
N ASP A 64 -7.08 -7.75 19.18
CA ASP A 64 -8.49 -7.59 19.56
C ASP A 64 -9.34 -8.81 19.20
N LEU A 65 -8.76 -9.85 18.61
CA LEU A 65 -9.46 -10.99 18.05
C LEU A 65 -10.12 -11.85 19.13
N HIS A 66 -11.45 -11.84 19.22
CA HIS A 66 -12.27 -12.63 20.16
C HIS A 66 -13.71 -12.72 19.66
N PHE A 67 -14.43 -13.77 20.02
CA PHE A 67 -15.85 -13.89 19.72
C PHE A 67 -16.68 -13.38 20.90
N ASP A 68 -17.57 -12.43 20.66
CA ASP A 68 -18.52 -11.94 21.64
C ASP A 68 -19.66 -12.97 21.91
N PRO A 69 -20.34 -12.91 23.06
CA PRO A 69 -21.51 -13.76 23.32
C PRO A 69 -22.61 -13.65 22.25
N GLU A 70 -22.77 -12.48 21.63
CA GLU A 70 -23.68 -12.21 20.53
C GLU A 70 -23.28 -12.96 19.26
N ASP A 71 -21.98 -13.04 18.96
CA ASP A 71 -21.43 -13.80 17.83
C ASP A 71 -21.74 -15.30 17.99
N ILE A 72 -21.47 -15.82 19.18
CA ILE A 72 -21.75 -17.23 19.51
C ILE A 72 -23.27 -17.52 19.46
N ALA A 73 -24.11 -16.62 19.96
CA ALA A 73 -25.56 -16.77 19.88
C ALA A 73 -26.04 -16.76 18.40
N TYR A 74 -25.49 -15.88 17.57
CA TYR A 74 -25.79 -15.84 16.14
C TYR A 74 -25.37 -17.16 15.46
N LEU A 75 -24.13 -17.64 15.67
CA LEU A 75 -23.65 -18.89 15.08
C LEU A 75 -24.46 -20.08 15.53
N ARG A 76 -24.87 -20.14 16.82
CA ARG A 76 -25.79 -21.17 17.37
C ARG A 76 -27.14 -21.15 16.66
N GLY A 77 -27.68 -19.97 16.41
CA GLY A 77 -28.93 -19.78 15.68
C GLY A 77 -28.91 -20.26 14.23
N ARG A 78 -27.70 -20.40 13.62
CA ARG A 78 -27.54 -20.98 12.30
C ARG A 78 -27.82 -22.48 12.23
N GLY A 79 -27.75 -23.19 13.37
CA GLY A 79 -28.01 -24.63 13.44
C GLY A 79 -27.04 -25.54 12.72
N MET A 80 -25.85 -25.00 12.35
CA MET A 80 -24.82 -25.71 11.58
C MET A 80 -23.60 -26.11 12.41
N PHE A 81 -23.43 -25.49 13.59
CA PHE A 81 -22.27 -25.64 14.45
C PHE A 81 -22.63 -26.40 15.72
N ASN A 82 -21.80 -27.34 16.14
CA ASN A 82 -22.04 -28.08 17.41
C ASN A 82 -21.59 -27.24 18.62
N GLU A 83 -22.11 -27.56 19.81
CA GLU A 83 -21.86 -26.78 21.04
C GLU A 83 -20.38 -26.80 21.45
N GLU A 84 -19.68 -27.92 21.25
CA GLU A 84 -18.27 -28.03 21.60
C GLU A 84 -17.40 -27.06 20.75
N PHE A 85 -17.70 -26.93 19.46
CA PHE A 85 -17.04 -25.97 18.59
C PHE A 85 -17.42 -24.53 18.95
N LEU A 86 -18.69 -24.25 19.26
CA LEU A 86 -19.11 -22.92 19.71
C LEU A 86 -18.42 -22.52 21.02
N GLN A 87 -18.21 -23.46 21.94
CA GLN A 87 -17.44 -23.22 23.15
C GLN A 87 -15.96 -22.95 22.82
N TYR A 88 -15.36 -23.70 21.88
CA TYR A 88 -14.00 -23.43 21.39
C TYR A 88 -13.86 -22.01 20.85
N LEU A 89 -14.85 -21.53 20.08
CA LEU A 89 -14.85 -20.15 19.57
C LEU A 89 -15.04 -19.12 20.71
N ALA A 90 -15.88 -19.40 21.71
CA ALA A 90 -16.05 -18.50 22.86
C ALA A 90 -14.76 -18.32 23.68
N ASP A 91 -13.89 -19.32 23.69
CA ASP A 91 -12.58 -19.31 24.38
C ASP A 91 -11.43 -18.95 23.42
N PHE A 92 -11.74 -18.51 22.20
CA PHE A 92 -10.75 -18.29 21.14
C PHE A 92 -9.71 -17.23 21.50
N LYS A 93 -8.44 -17.58 21.31
CA LYS A 93 -7.29 -16.67 21.36
C LYS A 93 -6.31 -17.05 20.27
N PHE A 94 -5.74 -16.05 19.63
CA PHE A 94 -4.64 -16.28 18.72
C PHE A 94 -3.36 -16.58 19.50
N THR A 95 -2.73 -17.71 19.22
CA THR A 95 -1.50 -18.18 19.91
C THR A 95 -0.38 -18.50 18.92
N GLY A 96 -0.56 -18.12 17.65
CA GLY A 96 0.38 -18.39 16.58
C GLY A 96 1.56 -17.40 16.51
N ASP A 97 2.43 -17.66 15.55
CA ASP A 97 3.52 -16.80 15.15
C ASP A 97 3.17 -16.13 13.81
N ILE A 98 3.54 -14.87 13.66
CA ILE A 98 3.41 -14.11 12.40
C ILE A 98 4.75 -13.45 12.09
N TRP A 99 5.20 -13.60 10.86
CA TRP A 99 6.28 -12.82 10.26
C TRP A 99 5.72 -11.99 9.10
N ALA A 100 6.21 -10.79 8.94
CA ALA A 100 5.82 -9.94 7.84
C ALA A 100 6.99 -9.09 7.33
N VAL A 101 6.94 -8.67 6.09
CA VAL A 101 7.80 -7.58 5.62
C VAL A 101 7.32 -6.27 6.26
N PRO A 102 8.22 -5.37 6.70
CA PRO A 102 7.83 -4.05 7.21
C PRO A 102 7.01 -3.26 6.18
N GLU A 103 6.05 -2.46 6.65
CA GLU A 103 5.32 -1.55 5.76
C GLU A 103 6.28 -0.60 5.03
N GLY A 104 5.96 -0.27 3.80
CA GLY A 104 6.83 0.54 2.93
C GLY A 104 7.86 -0.27 2.15
N THR A 105 8.02 -1.57 2.41
CA THR A 105 8.94 -2.41 1.64
C THR A 105 8.42 -2.60 0.20
N PRO A 106 9.23 -2.33 -0.84
CA PRO A 106 8.94 -2.79 -2.20
C PRO A 106 8.95 -4.32 -2.22
N VAL A 107 7.88 -4.91 -2.77
CA VAL A 107 7.70 -6.37 -2.84
C VAL A 107 7.39 -6.80 -4.27
N PHE A 108 7.69 -8.05 -4.58
CA PHE A 108 7.55 -8.61 -5.92
C PHE A 108 6.59 -9.80 -5.92
N PRO A 109 6.04 -10.19 -7.09
CA PRO A 109 5.12 -11.32 -7.17
C PRO A 109 5.69 -12.62 -6.60
N ARG A 110 4.82 -13.37 -5.89
CA ARG A 110 5.11 -14.68 -5.28
C ARG A 110 6.03 -14.68 -4.06
N GLU A 111 6.43 -13.52 -3.56
CA GLU A 111 7.10 -13.39 -2.28
C GLU A 111 6.11 -13.45 -1.13
N PRO A 112 6.41 -14.14 -0.03
CA PRO A 112 5.57 -14.11 1.16
C PRO A 112 5.68 -12.74 1.83
N ILE A 113 4.61 -11.92 1.70
CA ILE A 113 4.49 -10.63 2.41
C ILE A 113 4.27 -10.90 3.90
N ILE A 114 3.41 -11.87 4.20
CA ILE A 114 3.13 -12.34 5.57
C ILE A 114 3.21 -13.86 5.57
N THR A 115 3.86 -14.42 6.59
CA THR A 115 3.84 -15.85 6.90
C THR A 115 3.22 -16.05 8.27
N VAL A 116 2.20 -16.91 8.35
CA VAL A 116 1.52 -17.28 9.60
C VAL A 116 1.83 -18.74 9.92
N ARG A 117 2.32 -19.00 11.14
CA ARG A 117 2.45 -20.33 11.73
C ARG A 117 1.50 -20.42 12.93
N ALA A 118 0.43 -21.17 12.82
CA ALA A 118 -0.56 -21.25 13.89
C ALA A 118 -1.34 -22.58 13.84
N PRO A 119 -2.06 -22.94 14.93
CA PRO A 119 -3.09 -23.96 14.89
C PRO A 119 -4.06 -23.74 13.72
N ALA A 120 -4.49 -24.82 13.07
CA ALA A 120 -5.20 -24.78 11.79
C ALA A 120 -6.44 -23.84 11.79
N ILE A 121 -7.24 -23.86 12.86
CA ILE A 121 -8.42 -23.01 12.99
C ILE A 121 -7.99 -21.54 13.11
N GLN A 122 -6.98 -21.24 13.92
CA GLN A 122 -6.51 -19.87 14.13
C GLN A 122 -5.91 -19.28 12.85
N ALA A 123 -5.12 -20.05 12.12
CA ALA A 123 -4.56 -19.61 10.85
C ALA A 123 -5.63 -19.39 9.78
N GLN A 124 -6.73 -20.17 9.80
CA GLN A 124 -7.80 -20.07 8.83
C GLN A 124 -8.71 -18.85 9.08
N LEU A 125 -9.09 -18.58 10.33
CA LEU A 125 -10.07 -17.53 10.68
C LEU A 125 -9.55 -16.09 10.45
N ILE A 126 -8.28 -15.90 10.24
CA ILE A 126 -7.69 -14.57 9.99
C ILE A 126 -7.49 -14.25 8.51
N GLU A 127 -7.74 -15.21 7.59
CA GLU A 127 -7.48 -15.08 6.15
C GLU A 127 -8.12 -13.82 5.56
N THR A 128 -9.43 -13.67 5.72
CA THR A 128 -10.19 -12.58 5.09
C THR A 128 -9.70 -11.20 5.53
N TYR A 129 -9.48 -11.00 6.83
CA TYR A 129 -9.06 -9.68 7.32
C TYR A 129 -7.62 -9.32 6.89
N LEU A 130 -6.69 -10.28 6.95
CA LEU A 130 -5.33 -10.07 6.47
C LEU A 130 -5.32 -9.66 4.98
N LEU A 131 -6.09 -10.37 4.17
CA LEU A 131 -6.21 -10.08 2.74
C LEU A 131 -6.85 -8.70 2.49
N LEU A 132 -7.90 -8.35 3.24
CA LEU A 132 -8.56 -7.06 3.13
C LEU A 132 -7.59 -5.90 3.36
N CYS A 133 -6.81 -5.96 4.45
CA CYS A 133 -5.83 -4.93 4.79
C CYS A 133 -4.71 -4.81 3.75
N VAL A 134 -4.08 -5.93 3.39
CA VAL A 134 -2.95 -5.92 2.44
C VAL A 134 -3.42 -5.54 1.04
N ASN A 135 -4.53 -6.10 0.55
CA ASN A 135 -5.04 -5.80 -0.79
C ASN A 135 -5.32 -4.32 -0.98
N HIS A 136 -6.06 -3.69 -0.06
CA HIS A 136 -6.44 -2.29 -0.19
C HIS A 136 -5.22 -1.37 -0.02
N GLN A 137 -4.53 -1.47 1.12
CA GLN A 137 -3.48 -0.50 1.43
C GLN A 137 -2.25 -0.66 0.54
N SER A 138 -1.85 -1.89 0.20
CA SER A 138 -0.73 -2.09 -0.74
C SER A 138 -1.05 -1.59 -2.15
N LEU A 139 -2.30 -1.77 -2.61
CA LEU A 139 -2.73 -1.23 -3.90
C LEU A 139 -2.63 0.30 -3.94
N ILE A 140 -3.18 0.97 -2.92
CA ILE A 140 -3.19 2.44 -2.87
C ILE A 140 -1.77 3.01 -2.65
N ALA A 141 -0.95 2.41 -1.78
CA ALA A 141 0.44 2.81 -1.59
C ALA A 141 1.25 2.66 -2.90
N THR A 142 1.04 1.58 -3.63
CA THR A 142 1.68 1.34 -4.94
C THR A 142 1.26 2.39 -5.96
N LYS A 143 -0.05 2.68 -6.06
CA LYS A 143 -0.56 3.71 -6.96
C LYS A 143 -0.04 5.11 -6.60
N ALA A 144 -0.05 5.45 -5.33
CA ALA A 144 0.50 6.71 -4.83
C ALA A 144 1.99 6.86 -5.16
N ASN A 145 2.79 5.80 -4.97
CA ASN A 145 4.21 5.84 -5.32
C ASN A 145 4.44 6.09 -6.82
N ARG A 146 3.63 5.50 -7.69
CA ARG A 146 3.70 5.79 -9.15
C ARG A 146 3.39 7.27 -9.42
N VAL A 147 2.33 7.81 -8.82
CA VAL A 147 1.95 9.23 -8.97
C VAL A 147 3.03 10.17 -8.45
N VAL A 148 3.59 9.89 -7.27
CA VAL A 148 4.65 10.71 -6.65
C VAL A 148 5.92 10.70 -7.52
N ARG A 149 6.33 9.57 -8.05
CA ARG A 149 7.48 9.49 -8.96
C ARG A 149 7.24 10.24 -10.27
N ALA A 150 6.02 10.22 -10.80
CA ALA A 150 5.66 10.98 -12.00
C ALA A 150 5.68 12.50 -11.77
N ALA A 151 5.50 12.95 -10.53
CA ALA A 151 5.54 14.37 -10.16
C ALA A 151 6.98 14.95 -10.08
N GLU A 152 8.03 14.14 -10.24
CA GLU A 152 9.42 14.58 -10.31
C GLU A 152 9.84 15.51 -9.17
N GLY A 153 9.56 15.11 -7.92
CA GLY A 153 9.89 15.86 -6.71
C GLY A 153 8.91 16.97 -6.32
N ARG A 154 7.85 17.19 -7.10
CA ARG A 154 6.80 18.16 -6.75
C ARG A 154 5.86 17.59 -5.69
N THR A 155 5.22 18.48 -4.93
CA THR A 155 4.27 18.09 -3.89
C THR A 155 3.07 17.37 -4.49
N VAL A 156 2.70 16.22 -3.90
CA VAL A 156 1.47 15.48 -4.24
C VAL A 156 0.62 15.36 -2.99
N LEU A 157 -0.65 15.80 -3.08
CA LEU A 157 -1.67 15.62 -2.06
C LEU A 157 -2.72 14.62 -2.53
N GLU A 158 -3.15 13.72 -1.66
CA GLU A 158 -4.25 12.81 -1.90
C GLU A 158 -5.58 13.56 -1.72
N PHE A 159 -6.37 13.72 -2.78
CA PHE A 159 -7.65 14.48 -2.80
C PHE A 159 -8.86 13.61 -3.14
N GLY A 160 -8.77 12.30 -2.85
CA GLY A 160 -9.74 11.31 -3.31
C GLY A 160 -10.81 10.88 -2.31
N SER A 161 -10.79 11.31 -1.05
CA SER A 161 -11.65 10.79 0.03
C SER A 161 -13.11 10.62 -0.37
N ARG A 162 -13.72 11.62 -1.03
CA ARG A 162 -15.13 11.60 -1.49
C ARG A 162 -15.41 10.64 -2.66
N ARG A 163 -14.39 9.99 -3.21
CA ARG A 163 -14.44 9.03 -4.32
C ARG A 163 -14.08 7.61 -3.90
N ALA A 164 -13.65 7.42 -2.67
CA ALA A 164 -13.31 6.11 -2.12
C ALA A 164 -14.55 5.20 -1.96
N GLN A 165 -14.33 3.90 -1.91
CA GLN A 165 -15.39 2.90 -1.74
C GLN A 165 -15.70 2.67 -0.25
N GLY A 166 -16.21 3.68 0.41
CA GLY A 166 -16.59 3.65 1.82
C GLY A 166 -15.64 4.44 2.72
N SER A 167 -16.03 4.60 3.99
CA SER A 167 -15.31 5.40 4.98
C SER A 167 -13.90 4.87 5.24
N ASP A 168 -13.77 3.57 5.45
CA ASP A 168 -12.48 2.94 5.74
C ASP A 168 -11.53 3.04 4.55
N ALA A 169 -12.05 2.88 3.33
CA ALA A 169 -11.26 3.07 2.13
C ALA A 169 -10.76 4.53 1.96
N ALA A 170 -11.55 5.53 2.38
CA ALA A 170 -11.11 6.92 2.40
C ALA A 170 -10.00 7.16 3.42
N ILE A 171 -10.19 6.66 4.64
CA ILE A 171 -9.31 6.91 5.78
C ILE A 171 -8.00 6.14 5.65
N LEU A 172 -8.08 4.82 5.44
CA LEU A 172 -6.92 3.94 5.27
C LEU A 172 -6.23 4.16 3.92
N GLY A 173 -6.98 4.58 2.89
CA GLY A 173 -6.42 4.97 1.61
C GLY A 173 -5.55 6.22 1.69
N ALA A 174 -5.94 7.22 2.49
CA ALA A 174 -5.11 8.39 2.77
C ALA A 174 -3.81 8.01 3.50
N ARG A 175 -3.89 7.11 4.49
CA ARG A 175 -2.73 6.53 5.18
C ARG A 175 -1.80 5.82 4.19
N ALA A 176 -2.34 4.96 3.36
CA ALA A 176 -1.59 4.20 2.37
C ALA A 176 -0.93 5.10 1.31
N ALA A 177 -1.65 6.15 0.86
CA ALA A 177 -1.09 7.13 -0.08
C ALA A 177 0.09 7.90 0.53
N TYR A 178 0.04 8.18 1.84
CA TYR A 178 1.16 8.79 2.56
C TYR A 178 2.37 7.87 2.62
N ILE A 179 2.18 6.58 2.92
CA ILE A 179 3.25 5.55 2.84
C ILE A 179 3.88 5.55 1.44
N GLY A 180 3.05 5.63 0.38
CA GLY A 180 3.50 5.68 -1.02
C GLY A 180 4.24 6.95 -1.42
N GLY A 181 4.34 7.94 -0.52
CA GLY A 181 5.12 9.16 -0.69
C GLY A 181 4.32 10.45 -0.85
N CYS A 182 2.97 10.42 -0.85
CA CYS A 182 2.17 11.65 -0.81
C CYS A 182 2.55 12.52 0.40
N HIS A 183 2.40 13.83 0.27
CA HIS A 183 2.80 14.80 1.28
C HIS A 183 1.67 15.14 2.26
N GLY A 184 0.45 14.70 1.98
CA GLY A 184 -0.73 14.96 2.79
C GLY A 184 -2.00 14.50 2.09
N THR A 185 -3.14 14.81 2.70
CA THR A 185 -4.47 14.38 2.25
C THR A 185 -5.50 15.50 2.38
N ALA A 186 -6.65 15.37 1.73
CA ALA A 186 -7.84 16.17 2.03
C ALA A 186 -8.72 15.55 3.13
N CYS A 187 -8.36 14.36 3.64
CA CYS A 187 -9.13 13.60 4.62
C CYS A 187 -8.80 14.04 6.06
N THR A 188 -9.60 14.91 6.63
CA THR A 188 -9.36 15.50 7.96
C THR A 188 -9.23 14.46 9.07
N ILE A 189 -10.06 13.40 9.03
CA ILE A 189 -9.99 12.35 10.06
C ILE A 189 -8.68 11.53 9.96
N SER A 190 -8.08 11.40 8.78
CA SER A 190 -6.79 10.73 8.62
C SER A 190 -5.64 11.54 9.22
N ASP A 191 -5.75 12.88 9.23
CA ASP A 191 -4.84 13.74 9.99
C ASP A 191 -4.96 13.48 11.48
N GLN A 192 -6.18 13.49 11.99
CA GLN A 192 -6.45 13.26 13.41
C GLN A 192 -5.96 11.89 13.90
N LEU A 193 -6.15 10.83 13.10
CA LEU A 193 -5.84 9.45 13.48
C LEU A 193 -4.38 9.07 13.27
N PHE A 194 -3.78 9.54 12.17
CA PHE A 194 -2.46 9.08 11.72
C PHE A 194 -1.43 10.19 11.58
N GLY A 195 -1.82 11.45 11.79
CA GLY A 195 -0.94 12.59 11.58
C GLY A 195 -0.60 12.87 10.11
N VAL A 196 -1.41 12.39 9.17
CA VAL A 196 -1.26 12.71 7.75
C VAL A 196 -1.78 14.13 7.52
N HIS A 197 -0.89 15.09 7.35
CA HIS A 197 -1.25 16.50 7.24
C HIS A 197 -2.42 16.74 6.29
N ALA A 198 -3.53 17.28 6.82
CA ALA A 198 -4.69 17.62 6.04
C ALA A 198 -4.50 18.99 5.37
N GLY A 199 -4.67 19.02 4.05
CA GLY A 199 -4.57 20.22 3.24
C GLY A 199 -5.78 20.42 2.34
N GLY A 200 -6.07 21.66 2.04
CA GLY A 200 -7.14 22.04 1.14
C GLY A 200 -7.20 23.54 0.99
N THR A 201 -7.98 24.00 0.00
CA THR A 201 -8.16 25.42 -0.26
C THR A 201 -9.65 25.76 -0.20
N MET A 202 -10.29 25.93 -1.34
CA MET A 202 -11.71 26.21 -1.48
C MET A 202 -12.31 25.37 -2.60
N ALA A 203 -13.64 25.27 -2.65
CA ALA A 203 -14.38 24.77 -3.80
C ALA A 203 -14.95 25.94 -4.62
N HIS A 204 -15.39 25.67 -5.87
CA HIS A 204 -16.07 26.68 -6.71
C HIS A 204 -17.29 27.29 -6.00
N ALA A 205 -17.99 26.53 -5.15
CA ALA A 205 -19.11 27.03 -4.35
C ALA A 205 -18.75 28.27 -3.48
N TRP A 206 -17.50 28.32 -2.95
CA TRP A 206 -17.03 29.51 -2.22
C TRP A 206 -17.06 30.75 -3.13
N VAL A 207 -16.50 30.64 -4.32
CA VAL A 207 -16.45 31.73 -5.28
C VAL A 207 -17.86 32.14 -5.68
N GLN A 208 -18.76 31.19 -5.91
CA GLN A 208 -20.15 31.42 -6.33
C GLN A 208 -21.05 32.02 -5.23
N MET A 209 -20.67 31.96 -3.95
CA MET A 209 -21.44 32.56 -2.84
C MET A 209 -21.31 34.08 -2.75
N PHE A 210 -20.30 34.65 -3.39
CA PHE A 210 -20.05 36.11 -3.39
C PHE A 210 -20.57 36.73 -4.67
N ASP A 211 -20.81 38.02 -4.62
CA ASP A 211 -21.31 38.79 -5.77
C ASP A 211 -20.27 38.91 -6.90
N SER A 212 -18.99 38.72 -6.56
CA SER A 212 -17.90 38.66 -7.53
C SER A 212 -16.77 37.73 -7.09
N GLU A 213 -16.05 37.18 -8.08
CA GLU A 213 -14.84 36.39 -7.87
C GLU A 213 -13.76 37.16 -7.08
N TYR A 214 -13.63 38.48 -7.35
CA TYR A 214 -12.71 39.34 -6.61
C TYR A 214 -13.05 39.42 -5.11
N GLU A 215 -14.32 39.61 -4.76
CA GLU A 215 -14.75 39.66 -3.35
C GLU A 215 -14.54 38.32 -2.65
N ALA A 216 -14.84 37.23 -3.32
CA ALA A 216 -14.57 35.88 -2.80
C ALA A 216 -13.08 35.67 -2.50
N PHE A 217 -12.21 36.04 -3.41
CA PHE A 217 -10.77 35.94 -3.25
C PHE A 217 -10.24 36.85 -2.14
N LYS A 218 -10.71 38.08 -2.09
CA LYS A 218 -10.34 39.06 -1.06
C LYS A 218 -10.71 38.56 0.34
N ALA A 219 -11.94 38.11 0.52
CA ALA A 219 -12.43 37.57 1.79
C ALA A 219 -11.59 36.38 2.25
N TYR A 220 -11.21 35.46 1.34
CA TYR A 220 -10.39 34.30 1.67
C TYR A 220 -8.98 34.71 2.09
N VAL A 221 -8.33 35.60 1.34
CA VAL A 221 -6.95 36.04 1.61
C VAL A 221 -6.86 36.86 2.88
N GLU A 222 -7.87 37.67 3.19
CA GLU A 222 -7.94 38.42 4.46
C GLU A 222 -8.03 37.50 5.67
N MET A 223 -8.76 36.38 5.53
CA MET A 223 -8.91 35.36 6.59
C MET A 223 -7.68 34.46 6.71
N TYR A 224 -7.07 34.04 5.59
CA TYR A 224 -5.97 33.11 5.53
C TYR A 224 -4.75 33.66 4.78
N PRO A 225 -4.14 34.76 5.24
CA PRO A 225 -3.09 35.44 4.48
C PRO A 225 -1.81 34.61 4.32
N THR A 226 -1.52 33.67 5.24
CA THR A 226 -0.35 32.79 5.17
C THR A 226 -0.61 31.48 4.42
N ASN A 227 -1.87 31.21 4.05
CA ASN A 227 -2.29 30.03 3.28
C ASN A 227 -3.20 30.43 2.10
N ALA A 228 -2.83 31.50 1.41
CA ALA A 228 -3.60 32.12 0.35
C ALA A 228 -3.44 31.36 -0.98
N THR A 229 -4.21 30.29 -1.19
CA THR A 229 -4.30 29.58 -2.47
C THR A 229 -5.71 29.74 -3.05
N LEU A 230 -5.82 30.41 -4.22
CA LEU A 230 -7.07 30.80 -4.84
C LEU A 230 -7.43 29.89 -6.02
N LEU A 231 -8.68 29.43 -6.08
CA LEU A 231 -9.21 28.61 -7.17
C LEU A 231 -9.67 29.51 -8.31
N VAL A 232 -8.87 29.58 -9.39
CA VAL A 232 -8.96 30.63 -10.40
C VAL A 232 -9.74 30.25 -11.67
N ASP A 233 -10.32 29.06 -11.72
CA ASP A 233 -11.01 28.55 -12.91
C ASP A 233 -12.52 28.39 -12.75
N THR A 234 -13.12 29.14 -11.80
CA THR A 234 -14.60 29.13 -11.63
C THR A 234 -15.32 29.67 -12.85
N TYR A 235 -14.81 30.71 -13.47
CA TYR A 235 -15.42 31.34 -14.66
C TYR A 235 -14.47 31.34 -15.86
N ASN A 236 -13.38 32.12 -15.80
CA ASN A 236 -12.38 32.17 -16.85
C ASN A 236 -11.00 32.38 -16.26
N THR A 237 -10.17 31.32 -16.33
CA THR A 237 -8.86 31.30 -15.70
C THR A 237 -7.98 32.49 -16.06
N LEU A 238 -7.83 32.80 -17.35
CA LEU A 238 -6.85 33.77 -17.83
C LEU A 238 -7.41 35.21 -17.92
N LYS A 239 -8.74 35.37 -18.15
CA LYS A 239 -9.36 36.70 -18.31
C LYS A 239 -9.90 37.27 -17.00
N SER A 240 -10.18 36.42 -16.02
CA SER A 240 -10.84 36.77 -14.75
C SER A 240 -10.07 36.22 -13.54
N GLY A 241 -9.91 34.92 -13.40
CA GLY A 241 -9.40 34.28 -12.20
C GLY A 241 -7.99 34.71 -11.82
N VAL A 242 -7.00 34.51 -12.71
CA VAL A 242 -5.61 34.94 -12.45
C VAL A 242 -5.48 36.45 -12.28
N PRO A 243 -6.09 37.33 -13.12
CA PRO A 243 -6.07 38.76 -12.89
C PRO A 243 -6.68 39.20 -11.55
N ASN A 244 -7.82 38.63 -11.12
CA ASN A 244 -8.42 38.94 -9.84
C ASN A 244 -7.55 38.44 -8.66
N ALA A 245 -6.93 37.27 -8.79
CA ALA A 245 -5.96 36.74 -7.79
C ALA A 245 -4.78 37.71 -7.63
N ILE A 246 -4.16 38.15 -8.73
CA ILE A 246 -3.06 39.13 -8.73
C ILE A 246 -3.50 40.45 -8.08
N ARG A 247 -4.68 40.92 -8.40
CA ARG A 247 -5.22 42.12 -7.79
C ARG A 247 -5.35 42.01 -6.28
N VAL A 248 -5.91 40.89 -5.78
CA VAL A 248 -6.08 40.64 -4.36
C VAL A 248 -4.71 40.48 -3.66
N PHE A 249 -3.78 39.79 -4.28
CA PHE A 249 -2.42 39.65 -3.73
C PHE A 249 -1.73 41.00 -3.59
N ASN A 250 -1.86 41.90 -4.58
CA ASN A 250 -1.32 43.26 -4.52
C ASN A 250 -1.99 44.11 -3.42
N GLU A 251 -3.31 43.98 -3.24
CA GLU A 251 -4.07 44.79 -2.28
C GLU A 251 -3.98 44.29 -0.84
N VAL A 252 -3.87 42.97 -0.62
CA VAL A 252 -3.97 42.38 0.70
C VAL A 252 -2.61 41.79 1.21
N LEU A 253 -1.86 41.07 0.38
CA LEU A 253 -0.63 40.41 0.82
C LEU A 253 0.59 41.32 0.73
N LYS A 254 0.74 42.05 -0.37
CA LYS A 254 1.91 42.91 -0.60
C LYS A 254 2.08 43.99 0.48
N PRO A 255 1.02 44.67 0.97
CA PRO A 255 1.15 45.63 2.07
C PRO A 255 1.59 44.98 3.41
N LYS A 256 1.33 43.68 3.57
CA LYS A 256 1.71 42.91 4.76
C LYS A 256 3.11 42.28 4.63
N GLY A 257 3.80 42.50 3.50
CA GLY A 257 5.10 41.87 3.23
C GLY A 257 5.04 40.35 3.00
N ILE A 258 3.86 39.79 2.69
CA ILE A 258 3.66 38.38 2.45
C ILE A 258 3.88 38.09 0.96
N THR A 259 4.84 37.23 0.63
CA THR A 259 5.19 36.81 -0.74
C THR A 259 4.69 35.40 -1.08
N LYS A 260 4.43 34.57 -0.06
CA LYS A 260 3.93 33.20 -0.26
C LYS A 260 2.43 33.22 -0.55
N CYS A 261 2.06 32.80 -1.74
CA CYS A 261 0.69 32.64 -2.18
C CYS A 261 0.60 31.52 -3.22
N GLY A 262 -0.60 31.18 -3.64
CA GLY A 262 -0.82 30.18 -4.66
C GLY A 262 -2.10 30.39 -5.45
N ILE A 263 -2.14 29.76 -6.62
CA ILE A 263 -3.36 29.58 -7.40
C ILE A 263 -3.59 28.10 -7.64
N ARG A 264 -4.85 27.71 -7.83
CA ARG A 264 -5.23 26.34 -8.18
C ARG A 264 -6.12 26.35 -9.42
N LEU A 265 -5.81 25.41 -10.33
CA LEU A 265 -6.58 25.08 -11.52
C LEU A 265 -7.15 23.66 -11.36
N ASP A 266 -8.44 23.50 -11.62
CA ASP A 266 -9.19 22.24 -11.52
C ASP A 266 -9.81 21.81 -12.87
N SER A 267 -9.64 22.59 -13.93
CA SER A 267 -10.23 22.35 -15.25
C SER A 267 -9.41 22.95 -16.40
N GLY A 268 -9.66 22.46 -17.60
CA GLY A 268 -9.04 22.94 -18.84
C GLY A 268 -7.71 22.21 -19.16
N ASP A 269 -6.99 22.73 -20.16
CA ASP A 269 -5.68 22.23 -20.53
C ASP A 269 -4.60 22.73 -19.55
N MET A 270 -4.15 21.82 -18.67
CA MET A 270 -3.24 22.15 -17.57
C MET A 270 -1.87 22.62 -18.08
N ALA A 271 -1.37 22.06 -19.18
CA ALA A 271 -0.07 22.48 -19.72
C ALA A 271 -0.12 23.92 -20.23
N TYR A 272 -1.10 24.23 -21.05
CA TYR A 272 -1.29 25.57 -21.58
C TYR A 272 -1.64 26.61 -20.50
N LEU A 273 -2.64 26.30 -19.68
CA LEU A 273 -3.14 27.26 -18.69
C LEU A 273 -2.09 27.60 -17.63
N THR A 274 -1.31 26.63 -17.17
CA THR A 274 -0.26 26.89 -16.16
C THR A 274 0.89 27.71 -16.73
N GLN A 275 1.26 27.51 -18.00
CA GLN A 275 2.25 28.34 -18.67
C GLN A 275 1.78 29.80 -18.80
N GLN A 276 0.53 30.01 -19.21
CA GLN A 276 -0.02 31.38 -19.33
C GLN A 276 -0.21 32.04 -17.96
N ALA A 277 -0.71 31.30 -16.97
CA ALA A 277 -0.86 31.79 -15.60
C ALA A 277 0.51 32.21 -15.01
N ARG A 278 1.55 31.37 -15.19
CA ARG A 278 2.91 31.67 -14.73
C ARG A 278 3.43 32.98 -15.34
N LYS A 279 3.21 33.20 -16.64
CA LYS A 279 3.60 34.42 -17.32
C LYS A 279 2.90 35.66 -16.69
N LEU A 280 1.58 35.60 -16.48
CA LEU A 280 0.83 36.70 -15.88
C LEU A 280 1.29 36.99 -14.43
N LEU A 281 1.57 35.95 -13.65
CA LEU A 281 2.08 36.08 -12.29
C LEU A 281 3.47 36.72 -12.26
N ASP A 282 4.36 36.30 -13.14
CA ASP A 282 5.74 36.82 -13.26
C ASP A 282 5.74 38.29 -13.68
N GLU A 283 4.94 38.65 -14.69
CA GLU A 283 4.78 40.04 -15.15
C GLU A 283 4.21 40.97 -14.04
N ALA A 284 3.41 40.39 -13.11
CA ALA A 284 2.90 41.11 -11.95
C ALA A 284 3.85 41.14 -10.74
N GLY A 285 5.01 40.48 -10.83
CA GLY A 285 6.02 40.40 -9.78
C GLY A 285 5.79 39.30 -8.74
N TRP A 286 4.85 38.34 -8.99
CA TRP A 286 4.54 37.21 -8.13
C TRP A 286 5.28 35.94 -8.59
N THR A 287 6.58 36.02 -8.72
CA THR A 287 7.46 34.96 -9.26
C THR A 287 7.47 33.70 -8.40
N GLU A 288 7.22 33.82 -7.08
CA GLU A 288 7.20 32.71 -6.13
C GLU A 288 5.78 32.18 -5.87
N CYS A 289 4.75 32.72 -6.53
CA CYS A 289 3.39 32.22 -6.40
C CYS A 289 3.31 30.78 -6.91
N GLN A 290 2.87 29.86 -6.05
CA GLN A 290 2.76 28.44 -6.40
C GLN A 290 1.54 28.19 -7.30
N ILE A 291 1.71 27.26 -8.24
CA ILE A 291 0.63 26.81 -9.13
C ILE A 291 0.31 25.36 -8.79
N SER A 292 -0.92 25.15 -8.28
CA SER A 292 -1.45 23.83 -7.98
C SER A 292 -2.42 23.38 -9.06
N VAL A 293 -2.45 22.10 -9.39
CA VAL A 293 -3.44 21.54 -10.31
C VAL A 293 -4.11 20.32 -9.71
N SER A 294 -5.37 20.13 -10.05
CA SER A 294 -6.18 18.99 -9.62
C SER A 294 -7.13 18.55 -10.74
N ASN A 295 -7.89 17.47 -10.52
CA ASN A 295 -8.85 16.86 -11.44
C ASN A 295 -8.25 15.88 -12.47
N SER A 296 -8.76 14.67 -12.42
CA SER A 296 -8.51 13.55 -13.38
C SER A 296 -7.03 13.17 -13.60
N LEU A 297 -6.17 13.45 -12.63
CA LEU A 297 -4.74 13.19 -12.71
C LEU A 297 -4.40 11.74 -12.33
N ASP A 298 -3.43 11.19 -13.05
CA ASP A 298 -2.71 9.97 -12.74
C ASP A 298 -1.24 10.10 -13.16
N GLU A 299 -0.43 9.08 -12.93
CA GLU A 299 1.00 9.10 -13.25
C GLU A 299 1.31 9.37 -14.72
N TYR A 300 0.47 8.92 -15.63
CA TYR A 300 0.67 9.12 -17.07
C TYR A 300 0.35 10.55 -17.50
N ILE A 301 -0.78 11.08 -17.03
CA ILE A 301 -1.18 12.47 -17.31
C ILE A 301 -0.19 13.44 -16.70
N ILE A 302 0.24 13.22 -15.43
CA ILE A 302 1.24 14.07 -14.77
C ILE A 302 2.54 14.10 -15.59
N ARG A 303 3.07 12.93 -15.96
CA ARG A 303 4.25 12.81 -16.81
C ARG A 303 4.10 13.58 -18.12
N ASP A 304 2.96 13.45 -18.78
CA ASP A 304 2.77 14.02 -20.12
C ASP A 304 2.62 15.54 -20.07
N ILE A 305 1.86 16.10 -19.11
CA ILE A 305 1.73 17.56 -18.96
C ILE A 305 3.06 18.21 -18.55
N LEU A 306 3.87 17.55 -17.71
CA LEU A 306 5.21 18.03 -17.37
C LEU A 306 6.13 18.03 -18.58
N ARG A 307 6.08 17.01 -19.44
CA ARG A 307 6.84 16.95 -20.72
C ARG A 307 6.43 18.07 -21.68
N GLN A 308 5.19 18.52 -21.63
CA GLN A 308 4.69 19.68 -22.39
C GLN A 308 5.12 21.02 -21.78
N GLY A 309 5.86 21.00 -20.67
CA GLY A 309 6.42 22.20 -20.05
C GLY A 309 5.48 22.92 -19.09
N ALA A 310 4.45 22.22 -18.56
CA ALA A 310 3.55 22.75 -17.53
C ALA A 310 4.33 23.35 -16.35
N LYS A 311 3.85 24.46 -15.83
CA LYS A 311 4.43 25.18 -14.68
C LYS A 311 3.63 24.88 -13.44
N ILE A 312 3.96 23.77 -12.79
CA ILE A 312 3.20 23.21 -11.68
C ILE A 312 4.14 22.96 -10.51
N ASP A 313 3.71 23.33 -9.31
CA ASP A 313 4.45 23.10 -8.06
C ASP A 313 3.80 22.02 -7.20
N MET A 314 2.48 21.81 -7.34
CA MET A 314 1.72 20.89 -6.54
C MET A 314 0.62 20.19 -7.35
N PHE A 315 0.41 18.91 -7.07
CA PHE A 315 -0.66 18.09 -7.64
C PHE A 315 -1.64 17.63 -6.54
N GLY A 316 -2.93 17.90 -6.74
CA GLY A 316 -4.01 17.30 -5.97
C GLY A 316 -4.60 16.13 -6.75
N VAL A 317 -4.28 14.89 -6.34
CA VAL A 317 -4.67 13.69 -7.07
C VAL A 317 -5.78 12.96 -6.32
N GLY A 318 -6.95 12.85 -6.93
CA GLY A 318 -8.16 12.34 -6.27
C GLY A 318 -8.57 10.95 -6.71
N GLU A 319 -9.66 10.87 -7.52
CA GLU A 319 -10.34 9.63 -7.90
C GLU A 319 -9.39 8.54 -8.38
N ARG A 320 -8.52 8.84 -9.35
CA ARG A 320 -7.69 7.83 -9.98
C ARG A 320 -6.63 7.22 -9.06
N LEU A 321 -6.26 7.94 -7.99
CA LEU A 321 -5.39 7.43 -6.95
C LEU A 321 -6.16 6.58 -5.95
N ILE A 322 -7.18 7.15 -5.28
CA ILE A 322 -7.86 6.50 -4.16
C ILE A 322 -8.65 5.26 -4.56
N THR A 323 -9.03 5.14 -5.83
CA THR A 323 -9.72 3.96 -6.37
C THR A 323 -8.78 3.02 -7.13
N ALA A 324 -7.51 3.38 -7.30
CA ALA A 324 -6.57 2.73 -8.21
C ALA A 324 -7.23 2.40 -9.56
N ARG A 325 -7.90 3.39 -10.15
CA ARG A 325 -8.88 3.24 -11.24
C ARG A 325 -8.42 2.38 -12.42
N SER A 326 -7.14 2.44 -12.77
CA SER A 326 -6.57 1.70 -13.90
C SER A 326 -6.55 0.20 -13.67
N GLU A 327 -6.30 -0.23 -12.43
CA GLU A 327 -6.33 -1.62 -12.00
C GLU A 327 -6.71 -1.70 -10.51
N PRO A 328 -8.01 -1.84 -10.18
CA PRO A 328 -8.51 -1.68 -8.81
C PRO A 328 -8.36 -2.94 -7.95
N VAL A 329 -7.57 -3.92 -8.37
CA VAL A 329 -7.39 -5.20 -7.68
C VAL A 329 -5.92 -5.52 -7.48
N PHE A 330 -5.47 -5.63 -6.24
CA PHE A 330 -4.11 -6.06 -5.90
C PHE A 330 -3.89 -7.56 -6.17
N GLY A 331 -4.91 -8.37 -5.89
CA GLY A 331 -4.88 -9.80 -6.16
C GLY A 331 -4.03 -10.60 -5.20
N GLY A 332 -3.92 -10.17 -3.95
CA GLY A 332 -3.33 -10.93 -2.86
C GLY A 332 -4.08 -12.22 -2.60
N VAL A 333 -3.36 -13.23 -2.17
CA VAL A 333 -3.89 -14.55 -1.82
C VAL A 333 -3.23 -15.06 -0.54
N TYR A 334 -3.96 -15.89 0.21
CA TYR A 334 -3.49 -16.54 1.42
C TYR A 334 -3.56 -18.04 1.22
N LYS A 335 -2.43 -18.77 1.33
CA LYS A 335 -2.38 -20.18 0.93
C LYS A 335 -1.59 -21.04 1.89
N LEU A 336 -2.14 -22.21 2.22
CA LEU A 336 -1.44 -23.26 2.96
C LEU A 336 -0.19 -23.70 2.19
N VAL A 337 0.98 -23.63 2.82
CA VAL A 337 2.28 -23.97 2.22
C VAL A 337 2.99 -25.11 2.96
N ALA A 338 2.64 -25.37 4.22
CA ALA A 338 3.15 -26.51 4.97
C ALA A 338 2.25 -26.86 6.16
N VAL A 339 2.44 -28.05 6.69
CA VAL A 339 1.87 -28.50 7.98
C VAL A 339 2.98 -29.10 8.84
N GLU A 340 2.86 -29.02 10.16
CA GLU A 340 3.82 -29.57 11.10
C GLU A 340 3.28 -30.89 11.67
N GLY A 341 4.12 -31.93 11.72
CA GLY A 341 3.82 -33.16 12.37
C GLY A 341 3.99 -33.06 13.89
N ALA A 342 3.51 -34.05 14.63
CA ALA A 342 3.67 -34.12 16.08
C ALA A 342 5.16 -34.22 16.54
N ASP A 343 6.04 -34.66 15.65
CA ASP A 343 7.48 -34.73 15.83
C ASP A 343 8.21 -33.41 15.46
N GLY A 344 7.48 -32.36 15.09
CA GLY A 344 8.03 -31.10 14.63
C GLY A 344 8.46 -31.07 13.15
N THR A 345 8.26 -32.16 12.41
CA THR A 345 8.62 -32.24 10.99
C THR A 345 7.71 -31.37 10.14
N VAL A 346 8.29 -30.43 9.42
CA VAL A 346 7.55 -29.54 8.50
C VAL A 346 7.37 -30.23 7.15
N THR A 347 6.12 -30.58 6.83
CA THR A 347 5.74 -31.22 5.56
C THR A 347 5.21 -30.17 4.59
N PRO A 348 5.87 -29.97 3.42
CA PRO A 348 5.43 -28.99 2.45
C PRO A 348 4.08 -29.37 1.82
N LYS A 349 3.27 -28.35 1.51
CA LYS A 349 1.99 -28.46 0.81
C LYS A 349 1.98 -27.58 -0.42
N ILE A 350 1.41 -28.08 -1.51
CA ILE A 350 1.29 -27.34 -2.76
C ILE A 350 -0.09 -27.55 -3.37
N LYS A 351 -0.68 -26.46 -3.86
CA LYS A 351 -1.85 -26.54 -4.74
C LYS A 351 -1.38 -26.63 -6.18
N ILE A 352 -1.78 -27.68 -6.88
CA ILE A 352 -1.57 -27.80 -8.33
C ILE A 352 -2.75 -27.14 -9.06
N SER A 353 -2.44 -26.42 -10.11
CA SER A 353 -3.42 -25.72 -10.94
C SER A 353 -2.99 -25.79 -12.39
N GLU A 354 -3.94 -25.93 -13.30
CA GLU A 354 -3.70 -25.81 -14.74
C GLU A 354 -3.11 -24.43 -15.12
N ASN A 355 -3.47 -23.39 -14.35
CA ASN A 355 -2.84 -22.09 -14.49
C ASN A 355 -1.55 -22.04 -13.63
N VAL A 356 -0.41 -22.11 -14.31
CA VAL A 356 0.93 -22.11 -13.68
C VAL A 356 1.12 -20.87 -12.75
N ALA A 357 0.54 -19.72 -13.09
CA ALA A 357 0.60 -18.52 -12.26
C ALA A 357 -0.08 -18.70 -10.88
N LYS A 358 -0.92 -19.73 -10.69
CA LYS A 358 -1.58 -20.06 -9.42
C LYS A 358 -0.80 -21.07 -8.56
N ILE A 359 0.30 -21.59 -9.05
CA ILE A 359 1.15 -22.53 -8.31
C ILE A 359 1.93 -21.76 -7.25
N THR A 360 1.87 -22.25 -6.00
CA THR A 360 2.53 -21.63 -4.85
C THR A 360 3.96 -22.09 -4.69
N ASN A 361 4.78 -21.34 -3.94
CA ASN A 361 6.05 -21.82 -3.42
C ASN A 361 5.77 -22.54 -2.09
N PRO A 362 5.98 -23.88 -2.00
CA PRO A 362 5.66 -24.66 -0.81
C PRO A 362 6.68 -24.44 0.30
N HIS A 363 6.39 -25.02 1.47
CA HIS A 363 7.26 -25.06 2.64
C HIS A 363 7.27 -23.79 3.47
N TYR A 364 7.77 -23.86 4.72
CA TYR A 364 8.14 -22.68 5.50
C TYR A 364 9.45 -22.11 4.95
N LYS A 365 9.47 -20.81 4.64
CA LYS A 365 10.52 -20.15 3.87
C LYS A 365 11.10 -18.97 4.62
N ARG A 366 12.32 -18.57 4.22
CA ARG A 366 12.89 -17.24 4.48
C ARG A 366 12.98 -16.47 3.17
N LEU A 367 12.78 -15.17 3.25
CA LEU A 367 12.88 -14.25 2.13
C LEU A 367 14.05 -13.29 2.39
N TYR A 368 15.05 -13.33 1.52
CA TYR A 368 16.22 -12.45 1.57
C TYR A 368 16.20 -11.48 0.40
N ARG A 369 16.65 -10.24 0.62
CA ARG A 369 17.03 -9.31 -0.42
C ARG A 369 18.54 -9.11 -0.40
N PHE A 370 19.15 -9.21 -1.56
CA PHE A 370 20.58 -8.98 -1.75
C PHE A 370 20.86 -7.55 -2.18
N TYR A 371 21.73 -6.87 -1.47
CA TYR A 371 22.18 -5.52 -1.78
C TYR A 371 23.66 -5.50 -2.14
N GLY A 372 24.02 -4.83 -3.21
CA GLY A 372 25.43 -4.61 -3.59
C GLY A 372 26.14 -3.74 -2.57
N LYS A 373 27.27 -4.20 -2.00
CA LYS A 373 28.04 -3.44 -1.00
C LYS A 373 28.56 -2.11 -1.55
N ASP A 374 28.91 -2.08 -2.85
CA ASP A 374 29.45 -0.88 -3.49
C ASP A 374 28.37 0.12 -3.90
N THR A 375 27.16 -0.34 -4.20
CA THR A 375 26.10 0.49 -4.80
C THR A 375 24.93 0.78 -3.85
N GLY A 376 24.75 -0.05 -2.81
CA GLY A 376 23.55 -0.05 -1.98
C GLY A 376 22.27 -0.47 -2.72
N LYS A 377 22.37 -0.85 -4.01
CA LYS A 377 21.22 -1.23 -4.83
C LYS A 377 20.81 -2.66 -4.61
N ALA A 378 19.49 -2.90 -4.63
CA ALA A 378 18.91 -4.23 -4.59
C ALA A 378 19.25 -5.01 -5.87
N ILE A 379 19.76 -6.22 -5.71
CA ILE A 379 20.23 -7.08 -6.80
C ILE A 379 19.21 -8.12 -7.19
N ALA A 380 18.66 -8.80 -6.18
CA ALA A 380 17.71 -9.89 -6.32
C ALA A 380 17.04 -10.17 -4.96
N ASP A 381 15.86 -10.79 -4.99
CA ASP A 381 15.27 -11.42 -3.83
C ASP A 381 15.42 -12.94 -3.95
N TYR A 382 15.64 -13.59 -2.82
CA TYR A 382 16.01 -14.99 -2.79
C TYR A 382 15.24 -15.72 -1.68
N MET A 383 14.46 -16.71 -2.06
CA MET A 383 13.69 -17.52 -1.12
C MET A 383 14.40 -18.84 -0.85
N THR A 384 14.55 -19.16 0.44
CA THR A 384 15.14 -20.42 0.90
C THR A 384 14.15 -21.22 1.73
N VAL A 385 14.40 -22.50 1.96
CA VAL A 385 13.74 -23.23 3.04
C VAL A 385 14.20 -22.62 4.37
N TYR A 386 13.36 -22.63 5.39
CA TYR A 386 13.58 -21.92 6.67
C TYR A 386 14.88 -22.32 7.41
N ASP A 387 15.38 -23.53 7.18
CA ASP A 387 16.61 -24.06 7.78
C ASP A 387 17.89 -23.75 6.98
N GLU A 388 17.76 -23.07 5.83
CA GLU A 388 18.90 -22.60 5.05
C GLU A 388 19.23 -21.16 5.45
N VAL A 389 20.52 -20.90 5.65
CA VAL A 389 21.05 -19.57 5.91
C VAL A 389 21.93 -19.16 4.74
N VAL A 390 21.70 -17.97 4.23
CA VAL A 390 22.52 -17.38 3.15
C VAL A 390 23.85 -16.92 3.75
N ASP A 391 24.97 -17.40 3.18
CA ASP A 391 26.33 -16.96 3.53
C ASP A 391 26.80 -15.88 2.54
N ASP A 392 26.59 -14.61 2.89
CA ASP A 392 26.94 -13.46 2.05
C ASP A 392 28.44 -13.08 2.09
N SER A 393 29.26 -13.91 2.76
CA SER A 393 30.71 -13.82 2.67
C SER A 393 31.27 -14.50 1.41
N LYS A 394 30.45 -15.26 0.67
CA LYS A 394 30.80 -16.02 -0.52
C LYS A 394 30.00 -15.60 -1.72
N ASP A 395 30.61 -15.74 -2.90
CA ASP A 395 29.89 -15.59 -4.15
C ASP A 395 28.82 -16.66 -4.29
N MET A 396 27.66 -16.27 -4.86
CA MET A 396 26.55 -17.17 -5.12
C MET A 396 26.17 -17.15 -6.60
N GLU A 397 25.64 -18.26 -7.08
CA GLU A 397 24.94 -18.32 -8.35
C GLU A 397 23.46 -18.57 -8.09
N ILE A 398 22.62 -17.66 -8.57
CA ILE A 398 21.17 -17.76 -8.49
C ILE A 398 20.59 -18.01 -9.88
N PHE A 399 19.40 -18.54 -9.97
CA PHE A 399 18.78 -18.90 -11.26
C PHE A 399 17.28 -18.61 -11.24
N ASP A 400 16.75 -18.25 -12.40
CA ASP A 400 15.32 -18.07 -12.63
C ASP A 400 14.59 -19.43 -12.50
N PRO A 401 13.67 -19.61 -11.54
CA PRO A 401 12.99 -20.89 -11.32
C PRO A 401 12.06 -21.32 -12.47
N GLU A 402 11.69 -20.40 -13.38
CA GLU A 402 10.89 -20.70 -14.58
C GLU A 402 11.76 -20.91 -15.81
N ALA A 403 13.03 -20.48 -15.77
CA ALA A 403 13.99 -20.56 -16.88
C ALA A 403 15.39 -20.87 -16.35
N THR A 404 15.61 -22.08 -15.86
CA THR A 404 16.80 -22.48 -15.08
C THR A 404 18.14 -22.33 -15.78
N TRP A 405 18.13 -22.14 -17.10
CA TRP A 405 19.35 -21.79 -17.87
C TRP A 405 19.77 -20.32 -17.72
N LYS A 406 18.90 -19.47 -17.21
CA LYS A 406 19.21 -18.08 -16.88
C LYS A 406 19.78 -18.04 -15.47
N THR A 407 21.09 -17.93 -15.39
CA THR A 407 21.79 -17.79 -14.12
C THR A 407 22.40 -16.42 -13.94
N LYS A 408 22.60 -16.02 -12.70
CA LYS A 408 23.28 -14.77 -12.33
C LYS A 408 24.25 -15.03 -11.20
N LYS A 409 25.49 -14.62 -11.38
CA LYS A 409 26.48 -14.60 -10.30
C LYS A 409 26.29 -13.34 -9.47
N VAL A 410 26.16 -13.53 -8.16
CA VAL A 410 26.06 -12.45 -7.18
C VAL A 410 27.32 -12.49 -6.32
N TYR A 411 28.02 -11.37 -6.29
CA TYR A 411 29.27 -11.19 -5.55
C TYR A 411 29.26 -9.83 -4.83
N ASN A 412 30.07 -9.70 -3.79
CA ASN A 412 30.21 -8.45 -3.02
C ASN A 412 28.85 -7.87 -2.57
N PHE A 413 28.02 -8.68 -1.92
CA PHE A 413 26.68 -8.33 -1.52
C PHE A 413 26.47 -8.50 -0.01
N VAL A 414 25.37 -7.93 0.48
CA VAL A 414 24.79 -8.19 1.81
C VAL A 414 23.43 -8.84 1.62
N ALA A 415 23.18 -9.95 2.31
CA ALA A 415 21.87 -10.59 2.36
C ALA A 415 21.09 -10.11 3.59
N ARG A 416 19.95 -9.45 3.37
CA ARG A 416 19.05 -9.02 4.44
C ARG A 416 17.79 -9.85 4.41
N GLU A 417 17.43 -10.49 5.51
CA GLU A 417 16.12 -11.12 5.66
C GLU A 417 15.05 -10.03 5.72
N LEU A 418 14.04 -10.12 4.85
CA LEU A 418 13.01 -9.09 4.72
C LEU A 418 11.87 -9.25 5.72
N GLN A 419 11.48 -10.49 6.03
CA GLN A 419 10.45 -10.74 7.02
C GLN A 419 11.00 -10.62 8.44
N VAL A 420 10.29 -9.87 9.27
CA VAL A 420 10.59 -9.72 10.71
C VAL A 420 9.49 -10.39 11.55
N PRO A 421 9.80 -10.89 12.76
CA PRO A 421 8.78 -11.42 13.64
C PRO A 421 7.83 -10.30 14.13
N ILE A 422 6.54 -10.53 13.96
CA ILE A 422 5.47 -9.64 14.42
C ILE A 422 4.83 -10.18 15.70
N PHE A 423 4.38 -11.44 15.66
CA PHE A 423 3.87 -12.17 16.82
C PHE A 423 4.71 -13.41 17.08
N ARG A 424 4.87 -13.76 18.36
CA ARG A 424 5.45 -15.01 18.85
C ARG A 424 4.55 -15.60 19.92
N ASN A 425 4.07 -16.81 19.71
CA ASN A 425 3.13 -17.48 20.62
C ASN A 425 1.92 -16.58 20.99
N GLY A 426 1.41 -15.82 20.03
CA GLY A 426 0.30 -14.88 20.22
C GLY A 426 0.67 -13.52 20.82
N GLU A 427 1.91 -13.31 21.25
CA GLU A 427 2.38 -12.07 21.85
C GLU A 427 3.02 -11.16 20.78
N LEU A 428 2.64 -9.88 20.76
CA LEU A 428 3.24 -8.88 19.88
C LEU A 428 4.69 -8.62 20.29
N VAL A 429 5.63 -8.89 19.38
CA VAL A 429 7.07 -8.68 19.59
C VAL A 429 7.66 -7.58 18.72
N TYR A 430 6.87 -7.04 17.79
CA TYR A 430 7.27 -5.99 16.86
C TYR A 430 6.88 -4.62 17.38
N LYS A 431 7.85 -3.71 17.43
CA LYS A 431 7.55 -2.31 17.72
C LYS A 431 7.06 -1.62 16.46
N LEU A 432 5.79 -1.26 16.41
CA LEU A 432 5.21 -0.51 15.29
C LEU A 432 5.94 0.83 15.12
N PRO A 433 6.47 1.14 13.93
CA PRO A 433 7.04 2.45 13.63
C PRO A 433 5.93 3.49 13.47
N THR A 434 6.29 4.75 13.59
CA THR A 434 5.40 5.87 13.22
C THR A 434 5.15 5.88 11.71
N LEU A 435 4.03 6.48 11.29
CA LEU A 435 3.70 6.57 9.87
C LEU A 435 4.77 7.35 9.06
N GLU A 436 5.41 8.37 9.66
CA GLU A 436 6.51 9.12 9.05
C GLU A 436 7.77 8.24 8.87
N GLU A 437 8.08 7.39 9.85
CA GLU A 437 9.19 6.42 9.73
C GLU A 437 8.90 5.42 8.61
N ILE A 438 7.65 4.94 8.48
CA ILE A 438 7.24 4.04 7.39
C ILE A 438 7.37 4.72 6.03
N ARG A 439 6.92 5.98 5.90
CA ARG A 439 7.03 6.76 4.67
C ARG A 439 8.49 6.97 4.26
N THR A 440 9.31 7.40 5.20
CA THR A 440 10.75 7.60 4.98
C THR A 440 11.41 6.31 4.54
N TYR A 441 11.16 5.21 5.25
CA TYR A 441 11.65 3.89 4.90
C TYR A 441 11.20 3.45 3.48
N CYS A 442 9.94 3.69 3.14
CA CYS A 442 9.43 3.37 1.81
C CYS A 442 10.22 4.08 0.70
N MET A 443 10.43 5.38 0.85
CA MET A 443 11.18 6.16 -0.15
C MET A 443 12.62 5.68 -0.26
N GLU A 444 13.30 5.42 0.86
CA GLU A 444 14.66 4.87 0.89
C GLU A 444 14.73 3.50 0.22
N GLN A 445 13.77 2.60 0.51
CA GLN A 445 13.77 1.27 -0.09
C GLN A 445 13.47 1.31 -1.60
N VAL A 446 12.56 2.17 -2.05
CA VAL A 446 12.31 2.38 -3.49
C VAL A 446 13.57 2.92 -4.19
N ASP A 447 14.35 3.76 -3.53
CA ASP A 447 15.59 4.29 -4.08
C ASP A 447 16.68 3.23 -4.21
N THR A 448 16.62 2.13 -3.46
CA THR A 448 17.52 0.99 -3.68
C THR A 448 17.29 0.25 -4.99
N LEU A 449 16.07 0.35 -5.55
CA LEU A 449 15.75 -0.30 -6.83
C LEU A 449 16.44 0.43 -8.01
N TRP A 450 16.79 -0.33 -9.03
CA TRP A 450 17.31 0.20 -10.28
C TRP A 450 16.22 0.95 -11.07
N ASP A 451 16.60 1.96 -11.83
CA ASP A 451 15.66 2.81 -12.57
C ASP A 451 14.86 2.03 -13.62
N GLU A 452 15.45 0.98 -14.18
CA GLU A 452 14.79 0.08 -15.14
C GLU A 452 13.59 -0.67 -14.50
N VAL A 453 13.67 -1.02 -13.22
CA VAL A 453 12.58 -1.65 -12.48
C VAL A 453 11.47 -0.63 -12.14
N LYS A 454 11.84 0.64 -12.01
CA LYS A 454 10.93 1.74 -11.65
C LYS A 454 10.17 2.34 -12.85
N ARG A 455 10.41 1.91 -14.08
CA ARG A 455 9.69 2.42 -15.28
C ARG A 455 8.18 2.20 -15.16
N PHE A 456 7.39 3.14 -15.68
CA PHE A 456 5.92 3.00 -15.74
C PHE A 456 5.50 2.06 -16.86
N ASP A 457 6.22 2.08 -17.96
CA ASP A 457 5.96 1.28 -19.14
C ASP A 457 7.09 0.26 -19.32
N ASN A 458 6.74 -1.01 -19.48
CA ASN A 458 7.66 -2.12 -19.68
C ASN A 458 8.87 -2.10 -18.71
N PRO A 459 8.63 -2.16 -17.38
CA PRO A 459 9.72 -2.23 -16.42
C PRO A 459 10.54 -3.50 -16.60
N GLN A 460 11.83 -3.43 -16.26
CA GLN A 460 12.67 -4.62 -16.18
C GLN A 460 12.15 -5.55 -15.08
N THR A 461 12.02 -6.82 -15.40
CA THR A 461 11.67 -7.85 -14.41
C THR A 461 12.78 -7.96 -13.37
N TYR A 462 12.41 -7.82 -12.10
CA TYR A 462 13.31 -8.01 -10.97
C TYR A 462 13.49 -9.51 -10.70
N TYR A 463 14.68 -9.91 -10.26
CA TYR A 463 15.00 -11.30 -9.96
C TYR A 463 14.38 -11.72 -8.62
N VAL A 464 13.52 -12.75 -8.64
CA VAL A 464 12.93 -13.39 -7.46
C VAL A 464 13.18 -14.88 -7.61
N ASP A 465 14.26 -15.35 -6.99
CA ASP A 465 14.81 -16.67 -7.24
C ASP A 465 14.62 -17.59 -6.03
N LEU A 466 14.76 -18.88 -6.25
CA LEU A 466 14.62 -19.93 -5.23
C LEU A 466 15.98 -20.57 -4.95
N SER A 467 16.20 -21.02 -3.69
CA SER A 467 17.29 -21.93 -3.41
C SER A 467 17.09 -23.26 -4.15
N GLN A 468 18.20 -23.94 -4.44
CA GLN A 468 18.12 -25.25 -5.10
C GLN A 468 17.24 -26.22 -4.31
N LYS A 469 17.38 -26.23 -2.97
CA LYS A 469 16.56 -27.08 -2.09
C LYS A 469 15.08 -26.77 -2.21
N LEU A 470 14.69 -25.50 -2.17
CA LEU A 470 13.28 -25.08 -2.31
C LEU A 470 12.74 -25.40 -3.72
N TYR A 471 13.56 -25.18 -4.74
CA TYR A 471 13.22 -25.54 -6.13
C TYR A 471 12.95 -27.06 -6.26
N ASP A 472 13.86 -27.89 -5.74
CA ASP A 472 13.73 -29.36 -5.83
C ASP A 472 12.48 -29.86 -5.08
N ILE A 473 12.16 -29.30 -3.92
CA ILE A 473 10.93 -29.60 -3.17
C ILE A 473 9.70 -29.23 -4.02
N LYS A 474 9.65 -28.02 -4.58
CA LYS A 474 8.53 -27.55 -5.39
C LYS A 474 8.29 -28.45 -6.59
N PHE A 475 9.31 -28.71 -7.38
CA PHE A 475 9.19 -29.48 -8.60
C PHE A 475 9.03 -30.98 -8.33
N GLY A 476 9.57 -31.49 -7.22
CA GLY A 476 9.30 -32.83 -6.73
C GLY A 476 7.81 -33.04 -6.43
N LEU A 477 7.20 -32.11 -5.70
CA LEU A 477 5.75 -32.15 -5.41
C LEU A 477 4.89 -32.03 -6.67
N LEU A 478 5.27 -31.19 -7.62
CA LEU A 478 4.55 -31.06 -8.89
C LEU A 478 4.60 -32.36 -9.70
N LYS A 479 5.75 -33.04 -9.74
CA LYS A 479 5.89 -34.33 -10.46
C LYS A 479 5.13 -35.47 -9.78
N SER A 480 5.11 -35.53 -8.46
CA SER A 480 4.47 -36.63 -7.71
C SER A 480 2.94 -36.51 -7.69
N ASN A 481 2.39 -35.30 -7.67
CA ASN A 481 0.94 -35.07 -7.58
C ASN A 481 0.29 -34.70 -8.93
N GLY A 482 1.07 -34.48 -9.99
CA GLY A 482 0.59 -34.20 -11.34
C GLY A 482 0.37 -35.43 -12.22
N LYS A 483 0.43 -36.64 -11.62
CA LYS A 483 0.22 -37.92 -12.34
C LYS A 483 -1.23 -38.37 -12.26
#